data_f4dc6a58df850de664fb60cbd7f1e011
#
_entry.id   f4dc6a58df850de664fb60cbd7f1e011
#
_cell.length_a   1.000
_cell.length_b   1.000
_cell.length_c   1.000
_cell.angle_alpha   90.00
_cell.angle_beta   90.00
_cell.angle_gamma   90.00
#
_symmetry.space_group_name_H-M   'P 1'
#
loop_
_entity.id
_entity.type
_entity.pdbx_description
1 polymer ?
#
loop_
_entity_poly.entity_id
_entity_poly.type
_entity_poly.pdbx_seq_one_letter_code
_entity_poly.pdbx_strand_id
1 'polypeptide(L)'
;MKKPCFKSLVGIAAIAAIALGLSGAIPAPKYKTVTVNAPFAMEPIKEFIFPNRDFSIANYGAVKGGKTINTKAIAKAIKACNKAGGGRVVIPAGEWLTGPVHLMSNVNLYLSDGAILRFTDNPEDYLPAVMTSWEGMECYNYSPLVYAFDCENVAITGT
;
A
#
# COMPACT_ATOMS: atom_id res chain seq x y z
N MET A 1 54.54 14.94 61.72
CA MET A 1 53.48 15.71 61.09
C MET A 1 52.87 14.85 59.92
N LYS A 2 51.72 14.23 60.15
CA LYS A 2 51.02 13.36 59.13
C LYS A 2 49.93 14.18 58.43
N LYS A 3 49.98 14.25 57.09
CA LYS A 3 48.92 14.88 56.30
C LYS A 3 47.83 13.86 56.04
N PRO A 4 46.54 14.20 56.12
CA PRO A 4 45.48 13.29 55.81
C PRO A 4 45.25 13.24 54.28
N CYS A 5 45.07 12.00 53.82
CA CYS A 5 44.74 11.66 52.44
C CYS A 5 43.24 11.87 52.21
N PHE A 6 42.89 12.79 51.29
CA PHE A 6 41.51 13.07 50.90
C PHE A 6 41.12 12.09 49.82
N LYS A 7 40.27 11.10 50.13
CA LYS A 7 39.67 10.19 49.12
C LYS A 7 38.46 10.87 48.48
N SER A 8 38.62 11.27 47.23
CA SER A 8 37.51 11.72 46.37
C SER A 8 36.69 10.51 45.94
N LEU A 9 35.44 10.44 46.40
CA LEU A 9 34.44 9.54 45.86
C LEU A 9 33.83 10.18 44.58
N VAL A 10 34.25 9.67 43.45
CA VAL A 10 33.55 9.98 42.17
C VAL A 10 32.36 9.04 42.06
N GLY A 11 31.17 9.56 42.32
CA GLY A 11 29.92 8.84 42.09
C GLY A 11 29.64 8.73 40.58
N ILE A 12 29.69 7.53 40.04
CA ILE A 12 29.25 7.23 38.69
C ILE A 12 27.72 7.12 38.73
N ALA A 13 27.04 8.15 38.28
CA ALA A 13 25.60 8.09 38.02
C ALA A 13 25.40 7.32 36.71
N ALA A 14 24.96 6.07 36.81
CA ALA A 14 24.51 5.28 35.65
C ALA A 14 23.17 5.81 35.18
N ILE A 15 23.16 6.53 34.06
CA ILE A 15 21.95 6.92 33.34
C ILE A 15 21.47 5.68 32.56
N ALA A 16 20.50 4.97 33.12
CA ALA A 16 19.80 3.93 32.42
C ALA A 16 18.86 4.59 31.38
N ALA A 17 19.28 4.64 30.11
CA ALA A 17 18.44 5.02 29.00
C ALA A 17 17.42 3.89 28.76
N ILE A 18 16.20 4.08 29.23
CA ILE A 18 15.07 3.23 28.90
C ILE A 18 14.69 3.55 27.43
N ALA A 19 15.25 2.79 26.51
CA ALA A 19 14.78 2.77 25.13
C ALA A 19 13.37 2.10 25.11
N LEU A 20 12.31 2.88 25.27
CA LEU A 20 10.97 2.44 24.91
C LEU A 20 10.93 2.25 23.38
N GLY A 21 11.29 1.06 22.93
CA GLY A 21 11.04 0.59 21.60
C GLY A 21 9.54 0.51 21.39
N LEU A 22 8.94 1.54 20.77
CA LEU A 22 7.63 1.44 20.14
C LEU A 22 7.76 0.49 18.94
N SER A 23 7.86 -0.81 19.24
CA SER A 23 7.62 -1.87 18.27
C SER A 23 6.13 -1.84 17.97
N GLY A 24 5.75 -1.00 17.02
CA GLY A 24 4.41 -1.05 16.42
C GLY A 24 4.24 -2.40 15.75
N ALA A 25 3.74 -3.39 16.50
CA ALA A 25 3.38 -4.68 15.93
C ALA A 25 2.38 -4.42 14.80
N ILE A 26 2.78 -4.74 13.58
CA ILE A 26 1.86 -4.76 12.44
C ILE A 26 0.78 -5.78 12.81
N PRO A 27 -0.49 -5.38 12.97
CA PRO A 27 -1.53 -6.33 13.33
C PRO A 27 -1.59 -7.42 12.26
N ALA A 28 -1.65 -8.68 12.69
CA ALA A 28 -1.76 -9.82 11.80
C ALA A 28 -2.91 -9.64 10.81
N PRO A 29 -2.76 -10.05 9.54
CA PRO A 29 -3.80 -9.92 8.55
C PRO A 29 -5.08 -10.61 9.04
N LYS A 30 -6.18 -9.89 8.96
CA LYS A 30 -7.49 -10.42 9.35
C LYS A 30 -8.14 -11.02 8.12
N TYR A 31 -8.54 -12.28 8.22
CA TYR A 31 -9.29 -12.98 7.19
C TYR A 31 -10.68 -13.33 7.72
N LYS A 32 -11.69 -13.22 6.88
CA LYS A 32 -12.99 -13.85 7.11
C LYS A 32 -13.13 -15.07 6.20
N THR A 33 -13.84 -16.07 6.69
CA THR A 33 -14.18 -17.26 5.91
C THR A 33 -15.48 -17.01 5.19
N VAL A 34 -15.49 -17.21 3.87
CA VAL A 34 -16.67 -17.09 3.01
C VAL A 34 -16.98 -18.47 2.43
N THR A 35 -18.21 -18.93 2.63
CA THR A 35 -18.72 -20.14 2.01
C THR A 35 -19.50 -19.75 0.75
N VAL A 36 -19.12 -20.32 -0.40
CA VAL A 36 -19.80 -20.09 -1.67
C VAL A 36 -20.77 -21.26 -1.90
N ASN A 37 -22.04 -20.94 -2.20
CA ASN A 37 -23.00 -21.93 -2.62
C ASN A 37 -22.77 -22.28 -4.09
N ALA A 38 -21.95 -23.29 -4.34
CA ALA A 38 -21.63 -23.78 -5.67
C ALA A 38 -22.31 -25.15 -5.94
N PRO A 39 -22.54 -25.53 -7.19
CA PRO A 39 -23.13 -26.85 -7.56
C PRO A 39 -22.15 -28.02 -7.33
N PHE A 40 -21.00 -27.78 -6.79
CA PHE A 40 -19.95 -28.75 -6.43
C PHE A 40 -19.34 -28.40 -5.08
N ALA A 41 -18.65 -29.34 -4.44
CA ALA A 41 -17.98 -29.13 -3.16
C ALA A 41 -16.83 -28.12 -3.34
N MET A 42 -16.86 -27.04 -2.59
CA MET A 42 -15.81 -26.02 -2.53
C MET A 42 -15.31 -25.88 -1.09
N GLU A 43 -14.00 -25.79 -0.94
CA GLU A 43 -13.40 -25.38 0.32
C GLU A 43 -13.74 -23.92 0.64
N PRO A 44 -13.94 -23.59 1.93
CA PRO A 44 -14.20 -22.22 2.33
C PRO A 44 -13.06 -21.27 1.91
N ILE A 45 -13.42 -20.12 1.33
CA ILE A 45 -12.48 -19.13 0.85
C ILE A 45 -12.11 -18.18 2.00
N LYS A 46 -10.83 -17.91 2.18
CA LYS A 46 -10.34 -16.87 3.09
C LYS A 46 -10.28 -15.54 2.36
N GLU A 47 -11.14 -14.60 2.75
CA GLU A 47 -11.15 -13.24 2.23
C GLU A 47 -10.43 -12.30 3.19
N PHE A 48 -9.49 -11.51 2.67
CA PHE A 48 -8.75 -10.53 3.46
C PHE A 48 -9.64 -9.35 3.86
N ILE A 49 -9.61 -8.97 5.13
CA ILE A 49 -10.31 -7.80 5.65
C ILE A 49 -9.34 -6.63 5.68
N PHE A 50 -9.49 -5.72 4.72
CA PHE A 50 -8.68 -4.51 4.69
C PHE A 50 -8.92 -3.64 5.93
N PRO A 51 -7.86 -3.06 6.52
CA PRO A 51 -8.02 -2.07 7.58
C PRO A 51 -8.92 -0.91 7.15
N ASN A 52 -9.78 -0.44 8.04
CA ASN A 52 -10.67 0.70 7.77
C ASN A 52 -9.89 2.02 7.82
N ARG A 53 -9.09 2.25 6.79
CA ARG A 53 -8.26 3.45 6.58
C ARG A 53 -8.31 3.86 5.12
N ASP A 54 -8.62 5.13 4.88
CA ASP A 54 -8.77 5.68 3.54
C ASP A 54 -7.62 6.62 3.19
N PHE A 55 -7.08 6.43 2.00
CA PHE A 55 -6.02 7.22 1.40
C PHE A 55 -6.55 7.81 0.09
N SER A 56 -7.27 8.93 0.18
CA SER A 56 -7.80 9.59 -1.02
C SER A 56 -6.67 10.12 -1.89
N ILE A 57 -6.68 9.81 -3.18
CA ILE A 57 -5.66 10.28 -4.14
C ILE A 57 -5.57 11.80 -4.20
N ALA A 58 -6.67 12.51 -3.94
CA ALA A 58 -6.71 13.98 -3.91
C ALA A 58 -5.75 14.56 -2.84
N ASN A 59 -5.60 13.87 -1.71
CA ASN A 59 -4.68 14.27 -0.63
C ASN A 59 -3.20 14.09 -1.01
N TYR A 60 -2.92 13.40 -2.10
CA TYR A 60 -1.56 13.15 -2.61
C TYR A 60 -1.26 13.94 -3.88
N GLY A 61 -2.11 14.90 -4.21
CA GLY A 61 -1.92 15.84 -5.30
C GLY A 61 -2.54 15.39 -6.63
N ALA A 62 -3.48 14.45 -6.62
CA ALA A 62 -4.25 14.13 -7.81
C ALA A 62 -5.20 15.27 -8.19
N VAL A 63 -5.30 15.54 -9.49
CA VAL A 63 -6.12 16.60 -10.08
C VAL A 63 -7.24 15.97 -10.91
N LYS A 64 -8.48 16.33 -10.54
CA LYS A 64 -9.71 15.90 -11.23
C LYS A 64 -9.86 16.58 -12.59
N GLY A 65 -10.61 15.94 -13.50
CA GLY A 65 -11.04 16.54 -14.78
C GLY A 65 -10.40 15.94 -16.03
N GLY A 66 -9.74 14.77 -15.88
CA GLY A 66 -9.32 13.95 -17.03
C GLY A 66 -8.24 14.54 -17.95
N LYS A 67 -7.57 15.63 -17.54
CA LYS A 67 -6.53 16.29 -18.34
C LYS A 67 -5.12 16.11 -17.77
N THR A 68 -5.00 16.03 -16.45
CA THR A 68 -3.72 15.90 -15.76
C THR A 68 -3.44 14.44 -15.47
N ILE A 69 -2.24 13.97 -15.80
CA ILE A 69 -1.83 12.60 -15.50
C ILE A 69 -1.54 12.46 -14.00
N ASN A 70 -2.26 11.58 -13.33
CA ASN A 70 -2.24 11.40 -11.88
C ASN A 70 -1.40 10.20 -11.40
N THR A 71 -0.69 9.50 -12.29
CA THR A 71 0.07 8.28 -11.97
C THR A 71 0.93 8.43 -10.73
N LYS A 72 1.68 9.54 -10.63
CA LYS A 72 2.55 9.80 -9.47
C LYS A 72 1.77 10.04 -8.17
N ALA A 73 0.61 10.69 -8.24
CA ALA A 73 -0.24 10.95 -7.07
C ALA A 73 -0.86 9.65 -6.56
N ILE A 74 -1.37 8.82 -7.47
CA ILE A 74 -1.93 7.50 -7.16
C ILE A 74 -0.84 6.61 -6.55
N ALA A 75 0.35 6.56 -7.15
CA ALA A 75 1.47 5.79 -6.62
C ALA A 75 1.88 6.23 -5.19
N LYS A 76 1.86 7.54 -4.90
CA LYS A 76 2.11 8.06 -3.54
C LYS A 76 1.06 7.58 -2.55
N ALA A 77 -0.23 7.61 -2.93
CA ALA A 77 -1.33 7.13 -2.08
C ALA A 77 -1.20 5.63 -1.80
N ILE A 78 -0.90 4.82 -2.83
CA ILE A 78 -0.67 3.38 -2.70
C ILE A 78 0.50 3.09 -1.75
N LYS A 79 1.63 3.78 -1.94
CA LYS A 79 2.81 3.63 -1.07
C LYS A 79 2.52 4.01 0.38
N ALA A 80 1.76 5.08 0.61
CA ALA A 80 1.35 5.50 1.95
C ALA A 80 0.42 4.49 2.61
N CYS A 81 -0.55 3.95 1.87
CA CYS A 81 -1.46 2.92 2.31
C CYS A 81 -0.71 1.62 2.70
N ASN A 82 0.16 1.13 1.83
CA ASN A 82 1.00 -0.04 2.10
C ASN A 82 1.88 0.16 3.33
N LYS A 83 2.59 1.30 3.44
CA LYS A 83 3.44 1.64 4.58
C LYS A 83 2.66 1.70 5.91
N ALA A 84 1.39 2.07 5.87
CA ALA A 84 0.52 2.08 7.04
C ALA A 84 -0.03 0.69 7.41
N GLY A 85 0.37 -0.37 6.71
CA GLY A 85 -0.10 -1.74 6.93
C GLY A 85 -1.40 -2.06 6.21
N GLY A 86 -1.77 -1.28 5.18
CA GLY A 86 -2.91 -1.51 4.31
C GLY A 86 -4.14 -0.62 4.56
N GLY A 87 -5.12 -0.76 3.69
CA GLY A 87 -6.36 0.03 3.68
C GLY A 87 -6.91 0.20 2.28
N ARG A 88 -7.72 1.26 2.09
CA ARG A 88 -8.30 1.62 0.79
C ARG A 88 -7.60 2.84 0.21
N VAL A 89 -7.13 2.73 -1.03
CA VAL A 89 -6.74 3.90 -1.84
C VAL A 89 -7.98 4.34 -2.60
N VAL A 90 -8.53 5.47 -2.20
CA VAL A 90 -9.83 5.95 -2.68
C VAL A 90 -9.65 6.84 -3.91
N ILE A 91 -10.32 6.46 -4.99
CA ILE A 91 -10.54 7.29 -6.18
C ILE A 91 -11.90 7.98 -6.01
N PRO A 92 -11.95 9.29 -5.73
CA PRO A 92 -13.22 9.99 -5.52
C PRO A 92 -14.02 10.13 -6.83
N ALA A 93 -15.30 10.49 -6.70
CA ALA A 93 -16.16 10.78 -7.85
C ALA A 93 -15.55 11.80 -8.81
N GLY A 94 -15.62 11.50 -10.10
CA GLY A 94 -15.11 12.31 -11.21
C GLY A 94 -14.10 11.60 -12.07
N GLU A 95 -13.58 12.27 -13.08
CA GLU A 95 -12.67 11.71 -14.06
C GLU A 95 -11.20 11.98 -13.66
N TRP A 96 -10.39 10.92 -13.68
CA TRP A 96 -8.99 10.92 -13.27
C TRP A 96 -8.15 10.24 -14.34
N LEU A 97 -7.38 11.03 -15.11
CA LEU A 97 -6.46 10.49 -16.11
C LEU A 97 -5.21 9.95 -15.42
N THR A 98 -4.76 8.78 -15.81
CA THR A 98 -3.55 8.14 -15.27
C THR A 98 -2.84 7.31 -16.32
N GLY A 99 -1.56 7.03 -16.14
CA GLY A 99 -0.83 5.91 -16.73
C GLY A 99 -1.03 4.66 -15.86
N PRO A 100 -0.10 3.69 -15.90
CA PRO A 100 -0.24 2.42 -15.19
C PRO A 100 -0.33 2.62 -13.67
N VAL A 101 -1.15 1.80 -13.04
CA VAL A 101 -1.33 1.76 -11.58
C VAL A 101 -0.69 0.50 -11.03
N HIS A 102 0.39 0.64 -10.29
CA HIS A 102 1.07 -0.48 -9.65
C HIS A 102 0.58 -0.62 -8.20
N LEU A 103 -0.11 -1.70 -7.91
CA LEU A 103 -0.58 -2.03 -6.57
C LEU A 103 0.57 -2.58 -5.71
N MET A 104 0.40 -2.48 -4.41
CA MET A 104 1.27 -3.05 -3.39
C MET A 104 0.46 -3.90 -2.43
N SER A 105 1.13 -4.76 -1.68
CA SER A 105 0.47 -5.64 -0.70
C SER A 105 -0.42 -4.89 0.28
N ASN A 106 -1.55 -5.50 0.64
CA ASN A 106 -2.55 -5.00 1.58
C ASN A 106 -3.30 -3.74 1.11
N VAL A 107 -3.33 -3.48 -0.19
CA VAL A 107 -3.99 -2.31 -0.77
C VAL A 107 -5.25 -2.72 -1.52
N ASN A 108 -6.35 -2.05 -1.19
CA ASN A 108 -7.59 -2.07 -1.97
C ASN A 108 -7.71 -0.76 -2.75
N LEU A 109 -7.66 -0.82 -4.08
CA LEU A 109 -7.99 0.30 -4.95
C LEU A 109 -9.51 0.42 -5.01
N TYR A 110 -10.05 1.45 -4.34
CA TYR A 110 -11.49 1.64 -4.20
C TYR A 110 -11.98 2.80 -5.05
N LEU A 111 -12.89 2.51 -5.97
CA LEU A 111 -13.54 3.51 -6.80
C LEU A 111 -14.89 3.89 -6.16
N SER A 112 -15.00 5.15 -5.74
CA SER A 112 -16.26 5.69 -5.22
C SER A 112 -17.31 5.78 -6.32
N ASP A 113 -18.58 5.84 -5.93
CA ASP A 113 -19.66 6.08 -6.90
C ASP A 113 -19.37 7.30 -7.78
N GLY A 114 -19.57 7.16 -9.10
CA GLY A 114 -19.25 8.19 -10.08
C GLY A 114 -17.75 8.45 -10.31
N ALA A 115 -16.85 7.60 -9.83
CA ALA A 115 -15.42 7.67 -10.15
C ALA A 115 -15.13 7.03 -11.51
N ILE A 116 -14.37 7.72 -12.35
CA ILE A 116 -13.87 7.23 -13.64
C ILE A 116 -12.35 7.32 -13.61
N LEU A 117 -11.70 6.17 -13.65
CA LEU A 117 -10.25 6.08 -13.82
C LEU A 117 -9.95 5.84 -15.29
N ARG A 118 -9.50 6.89 -15.98
CA ARG A 118 -9.17 6.84 -17.39
C ARG A 118 -7.69 6.68 -17.60
N PHE A 119 -7.30 5.70 -18.39
CA PHE A 119 -5.91 5.45 -18.71
C PHE A 119 -5.48 6.19 -19.95
N THR A 120 -4.23 6.66 -19.98
CA THR A 120 -3.65 7.30 -21.17
C THR A 120 -3.49 6.28 -22.29
N ASP A 121 -3.64 6.75 -23.53
CA ASP A 121 -3.41 5.99 -24.76
C ASP A 121 -1.97 6.10 -25.28
N ASN A 122 -1.11 6.89 -24.62
CA ASN A 122 0.29 7.00 -24.98
C ASN A 122 1.09 5.80 -24.45
N PRO A 123 1.62 4.92 -25.29
CA PRO A 123 2.37 3.73 -24.86
C PRO A 123 3.62 4.05 -24.05
N GLU A 124 4.26 5.21 -24.26
CA GLU A 124 5.44 5.62 -23.51
C GLU A 124 5.18 5.79 -22.00
N ASP A 125 3.93 6.07 -21.61
CA ASP A 125 3.55 6.19 -20.21
C ASP A 125 3.58 4.84 -19.47
N TYR A 126 3.65 3.72 -20.21
CA TYR A 126 3.69 2.34 -19.69
C TYR A 126 5.09 1.75 -19.62
N LEU A 127 6.10 2.57 -19.84
CA LEU A 127 7.50 2.20 -19.65
C LEU A 127 8.01 2.64 -18.26
N PRO A 128 9.08 2.01 -17.75
CA PRO A 128 9.83 0.90 -18.32
C PRO A 128 9.04 -0.41 -18.38
N ALA A 129 9.44 -1.32 -19.24
CA ALA A 129 8.87 -2.66 -19.34
C ALA A 129 8.92 -3.38 -17.98
N VAL A 130 7.85 -4.10 -17.66
CA VAL A 130 7.70 -4.86 -16.41
C VAL A 130 7.69 -6.37 -16.69
N MET A 131 8.09 -7.16 -15.68
CA MET A 131 7.96 -8.60 -15.72
C MET A 131 6.50 -8.99 -15.73
N THR A 132 6.08 -9.78 -16.69
CA THR A 132 4.69 -10.24 -16.86
C THR A 132 4.68 -11.64 -17.48
N SER A 133 3.48 -12.16 -17.71
CA SER A 133 3.28 -13.42 -18.45
C SER A 133 2.40 -13.16 -19.65
N TRP A 134 2.79 -13.67 -20.79
CA TRP A 134 2.01 -13.65 -22.02
C TRP A 134 1.91 -15.08 -22.56
N GLU A 135 0.68 -15.56 -22.73
CA GLU A 135 0.42 -16.94 -23.23
C GLU A 135 1.20 -18.04 -22.51
N GLY A 136 1.41 -17.88 -21.20
CA GLY A 136 2.14 -18.83 -20.37
C GLY A 136 3.65 -18.68 -20.37
N MET A 137 4.19 -17.70 -21.09
CA MET A 137 5.62 -17.37 -21.07
C MET A 137 5.90 -16.14 -20.23
N GLU A 138 6.93 -16.20 -19.39
CA GLU A 138 7.45 -15.04 -18.69
C GLU A 138 8.21 -14.13 -19.66
N CYS A 139 7.85 -12.84 -19.66
CA CYS A 139 8.45 -11.85 -20.54
C CYS A 139 8.45 -10.46 -19.90
N TYR A 140 9.28 -9.58 -20.44
CA TYR A 140 9.19 -8.15 -20.16
C TYR A 140 8.35 -7.48 -21.24
N ASN A 141 7.32 -6.73 -20.81
CA ASN A 141 6.42 -6.04 -21.73
C ASN A 141 6.00 -4.69 -21.13
N TYR A 142 5.28 -3.87 -21.89
CA TYR A 142 4.61 -2.68 -21.39
C TYR A 142 3.81 -3.01 -20.12
N SER A 143 3.82 -2.08 -19.15
CA SER A 143 3.02 -2.28 -17.94
C SER A 143 1.55 -2.45 -18.28
N PRO A 144 0.84 -3.42 -17.70
CA PRO A 144 -0.62 -3.45 -17.72
C PRO A 144 -1.21 -2.18 -17.11
N LEU A 145 -2.49 -1.89 -17.43
CA LEU A 145 -3.22 -0.75 -16.87
C LEU A 145 -3.22 -0.79 -15.34
N VAL A 146 -3.48 -1.96 -14.76
CA VAL A 146 -3.32 -2.22 -13.33
C VAL A 146 -2.41 -3.43 -13.17
N TYR A 147 -1.37 -3.27 -12.37
CA TYR A 147 -0.31 -4.26 -12.19
C TYR A 147 -0.10 -4.57 -10.72
N ALA A 148 -0.01 -5.85 -10.40
CA ALA A 148 0.37 -6.35 -9.08
C ALA A 148 1.33 -7.52 -9.29
N PHE A 149 2.56 -7.38 -8.84
CA PHE A 149 3.61 -8.39 -8.95
C PHE A 149 4.20 -8.64 -7.57
N ASP A 150 4.29 -9.91 -7.19
CA ASP A 150 4.77 -10.34 -5.86
C ASP A 150 4.08 -9.60 -4.71
N CYS A 151 2.74 -9.50 -4.82
CA CYS A 151 1.88 -8.80 -3.87
C CYS A 151 0.86 -9.74 -3.25
N GLU A 152 0.57 -9.53 -1.97
CA GLU A 152 -0.47 -10.23 -1.22
C GLU A 152 -1.61 -9.29 -0.85
N ASN A 153 -2.82 -9.84 -0.73
CA ASN A 153 -4.00 -9.11 -0.24
C ASN A 153 -4.24 -7.82 -1.04
N VAL A 154 -4.35 -7.95 -2.34
CA VAL A 154 -4.71 -6.83 -3.22
C VAL A 154 -6.16 -6.98 -3.70
N ALA A 155 -6.85 -5.85 -3.85
CA ALA A 155 -8.19 -5.81 -4.40
C ALA A 155 -8.43 -4.55 -5.22
N ILE A 156 -9.42 -4.63 -6.12
CA ILE A 156 -10.05 -3.51 -6.78
C ILE A 156 -11.53 -3.64 -6.49
N THR A 157 -12.09 -2.65 -5.80
CA THR A 157 -13.52 -2.64 -5.45
C THR A 157 -14.14 -1.27 -5.75
N GLY A 158 -15.44 -1.18 -5.66
CA GLY A 158 -16.19 0.05 -5.88
C GLY A 158 -17.63 -0.07 -5.38
N THR A 159 -18.38 1.00 -5.53
CA THR A 159 -19.82 1.11 -5.27
C THR A 159 -20.56 1.28 -6.58
#